data_5c9818ef04bed85e5ec04467ba82187c
#
_entry.id   5c9818ef04bed85e5ec04467ba82187c
#
_cell.length_a   1.000
_cell.length_b   1.000
_cell.length_c   1.000
_cell.angle_alpha   90.00
_cell.angle_beta   90.00
_cell.angle_gamma   90.00
#
_symmetry.space_group_name_H-M   'P 1'
#
loop_
_entity.id
_entity.type
_entity.pdbx_description
1 polymer ?
#
loop_
_entity_poly.entity_id
_entity_poly.type
_entity_poly.pdbx_seq_one_letter_code
_entity_poly.pdbx_strand_id
1 'polypeptide(L)'
;MSRNAAQLLRQNTKETLAYEIAEEFRQFLETWHSYSEPYDTPLDVWLHESYAKVLSKGGYLDYRSLPYFSPSSANSCPRELYEKALRSQRDQAEVKPWQRRWQFIGTNIGDAIQRDILLSERHYEKYTGEKPRFRVERTKDGYPAFEDFVKTRKVIEHNDQRFSLIGTCDGILEYTDEHGVVTRVGLEIKSKQTSYSRTSEYSLREPGADHVKQVTCYSLMYDLDYYIILYMNASKKAWNMNEEDYMKYPDFRAFGVAITDEMRNEVLDKFASIVAAVNSKQPPKLDIEHWMFNNFKTACAQSLSDEEYEEVRTKVNRVKRSSLSDTKKAPYIGALEFIERVRENA
;
A
#
# COMPACT_ATOMS: atom_id res chain seq x y z
N MET A 1 -2.92 3.19 -38.46
CA MET A 1 -2.27 3.61 -37.20
C MET A 1 -1.14 2.66 -36.88
N SER A 2 0.06 3.16 -36.50
CA SER A 2 1.14 2.27 -36.07
C SER A 2 0.76 1.56 -34.75
N ARG A 3 1.31 0.35 -34.50
CA ARG A 3 1.06 -0.37 -33.23
C ARG A 3 1.32 0.51 -32.01
N ASN A 4 2.36 1.34 -32.04
CA ASN A 4 2.70 2.28 -30.96
C ASN A 4 1.64 3.35 -30.72
N ALA A 5 1.04 3.92 -31.79
CA ALA A 5 0.00 4.94 -31.64
C ALA A 5 -1.30 4.36 -31.03
N ALA A 6 -1.68 3.15 -31.40
CA ALA A 6 -2.85 2.48 -30.84
C ALA A 6 -2.61 2.08 -29.35
N GLN A 7 -1.41 1.71 -28.98
CA GLN A 7 -1.05 1.39 -27.59
C GLN A 7 -1.05 2.66 -26.73
N LEU A 8 -0.49 3.76 -27.19
CA LEU A 8 -0.51 5.06 -26.50
C LEU A 8 -1.94 5.57 -26.30
N LEU A 9 -2.80 5.46 -27.32
CA LEU A 9 -4.21 5.84 -27.19
C LEU A 9 -4.96 5.00 -26.15
N ARG A 10 -4.73 3.68 -26.10
CA ARG A 10 -5.32 2.79 -25.10
C ARG A 10 -4.83 3.11 -23.69
N GLN A 11 -3.55 3.41 -23.52
CA GLN A 11 -2.97 3.78 -22.24
C GLN A 11 -3.54 5.11 -21.75
N ASN A 12 -3.58 6.15 -22.59
CA ASN A 12 -4.19 7.43 -22.24
C ASN A 12 -5.67 7.27 -21.84
N THR A 13 -6.42 6.38 -22.53
CA THR A 13 -7.81 6.10 -22.18
C THR A 13 -7.94 5.43 -20.82
N LYS A 14 -7.06 4.47 -20.49
CA LYS A 14 -7.05 3.81 -19.17
C LYS A 14 -6.67 4.78 -18.04
N GLU A 15 -5.68 5.63 -18.26
CA GLU A 15 -5.26 6.65 -17.28
C GLU A 15 -6.37 7.68 -17.02
N THR A 16 -7.06 8.12 -18.09
CA THR A 16 -8.21 9.02 -17.98
C THR A 16 -9.33 8.37 -17.16
N LEU A 17 -9.69 7.13 -17.48
CA LEU A 17 -10.73 6.40 -16.74
C LEU A 17 -10.34 6.21 -15.27
N ALA A 18 -9.08 5.87 -14.98
CA ALA A 18 -8.61 5.74 -13.60
C ALA A 18 -8.75 7.05 -12.82
N TYR A 19 -8.39 8.16 -13.45
CA TYR A 19 -8.55 9.49 -12.86
C TYR A 19 -10.03 9.82 -12.58
N GLU A 20 -10.90 9.59 -13.56
CA GLU A 20 -12.35 9.83 -13.45
C GLU A 20 -12.95 8.99 -12.30
N ILE A 21 -12.64 7.70 -12.24
CA ILE A 21 -13.09 6.80 -11.16
C ILE A 21 -12.67 7.33 -9.79
N ALA A 22 -11.42 7.78 -9.63
CA ALA A 22 -10.94 8.27 -8.34
C ALA A 22 -11.59 9.60 -7.94
N GLU A 23 -11.80 10.51 -8.90
CA GLU A 23 -12.46 11.77 -8.63
C GLU A 23 -13.94 11.56 -8.30
N GLU A 24 -14.65 10.68 -9.02
CA GLU A 24 -16.02 10.30 -8.69
C GLU A 24 -16.11 9.61 -7.33
N PHE A 25 -15.12 8.78 -6.95
CA PHE A 25 -15.08 8.16 -5.62
C PHE A 25 -14.90 9.21 -4.52
N ARG A 26 -14.03 10.20 -4.74
CA ARG A 26 -13.85 11.31 -3.81
C ARG A 26 -15.17 12.10 -3.64
N GLN A 27 -15.82 12.45 -4.75
CA GLN A 27 -17.11 13.18 -4.74
C GLN A 27 -18.22 12.34 -4.09
N PHE A 28 -18.26 11.04 -4.34
CA PHE A 28 -19.18 10.10 -3.71
C PHE A 28 -19.04 10.11 -2.18
N LEU A 29 -17.81 10.05 -1.65
CA LEU A 29 -17.56 10.13 -0.22
C LEU A 29 -17.91 11.52 0.35
N GLU A 30 -17.54 12.61 -0.33
CA GLU A 30 -17.91 13.97 0.09
C GLU A 30 -19.43 14.14 0.19
N THR A 31 -20.16 13.66 -0.81
CA THR A 31 -21.62 13.69 -0.80
C THR A 31 -22.18 12.84 0.33
N TRP A 32 -21.68 11.62 0.52
CA TRP A 32 -22.13 10.74 1.59
C TRP A 32 -21.87 11.33 2.98
N HIS A 33 -20.69 11.89 3.20
CA HIS A 33 -20.31 12.50 4.46
C HIS A 33 -21.00 13.85 4.76
N SER A 34 -21.74 14.41 3.80
CA SER A 34 -22.58 15.59 4.06
C SER A 34 -23.86 15.24 4.84
N TYR A 35 -24.15 13.95 5.01
CA TYR A 35 -25.29 13.45 5.79
C TYR A 35 -24.82 12.85 7.11
N SER A 36 -25.73 12.81 8.08
CA SER A 36 -25.46 12.13 9.37
C SER A 36 -25.38 10.62 9.15
N GLU A 37 -24.40 9.98 9.80
CA GLU A 37 -24.25 8.52 9.75
C GLU A 37 -25.53 7.83 10.22
N PRO A 38 -26.11 6.91 9.43
CA PRO A 38 -27.29 6.16 9.84
C PRO A 38 -26.94 5.07 10.83
N TYR A 39 -27.84 4.78 11.74
CA TYR A 39 -27.80 3.57 12.55
C TYR A 39 -28.27 2.37 11.73
N ASP A 40 -27.43 1.35 11.58
CA ASP A 40 -27.73 0.12 10.85
C ASP A 40 -27.26 -1.11 11.64
N THR A 41 -27.94 -1.40 12.76
CA THR A 41 -27.66 -2.58 13.59
C THR A 41 -27.62 -3.89 12.79
N PRO A 42 -28.54 -4.16 11.81
CA PRO A 42 -28.44 -5.36 10.99
C PRO A 42 -27.16 -5.46 10.18
N LEU A 43 -26.63 -4.35 9.66
CA LEU A 43 -25.35 -4.33 8.95
C LEU A 43 -24.18 -4.64 9.92
N ASP A 44 -24.17 -4.01 11.08
CA ASP A 44 -23.14 -4.22 12.10
C ASP A 44 -23.12 -5.68 12.57
N VAL A 45 -24.28 -6.27 12.86
CA VAL A 45 -24.38 -7.68 13.24
C VAL A 45 -23.85 -8.57 12.13
N TRP A 46 -24.28 -8.36 10.87
CA TRP A 46 -23.82 -9.14 9.75
C TRP A 46 -22.30 -9.06 9.56
N LEU A 47 -21.72 -7.87 9.67
CA LEU A 47 -20.28 -7.66 9.50
C LEU A 47 -19.48 -8.38 10.59
N HIS A 48 -19.89 -8.22 11.86
CA HIS A 48 -19.22 -8.89 12.98
C HIS A 48 -19.34 -10.41 12.93
N GLU A 49 -20.52 -10.94 12.57
CA GLU A 49 -20.71 -12.38 12.36
C GLU A 49 -19.86 -12.90 11.20
N SER A 50 -19.70 -12.12 10.12
CA SER A 50 -18.87 -12.46 8.97
C SER A 50 -17.39 -12.56 9.40
N TYR A 51 -16.87 -11.59 10.15
CA TYR A 51 -15.54 -11.67 10.74
C TYR A 51 -15.37 -12.89 11.65
N ALA A 52 -16.32 -13.12 12.58
CA ALA A 52 -16.28 -14.27 13.48
C ALA A 52 -16.20 -15.58 12.68
N LYS A 53 -16.98 -15.73 11.62
CA LYS A 53 -16.97 -16.93 10.76
C LYS A 53 -15.64 -17.12 10.02
N VAL A 54 -15.08 -16.06 9.42
CA VAL A 54 -13.83 -16.15 8.68
C VAL A 54 -12.65 -16.43 9.59
N LEU A 55 -12.54 -15.69 10.70
CA LEU A 55 -11.45 -15.87 11.68
C LEU A 55 -11.51 -17.25 12.36
N SER A 56 -12.72 -17.76 12.64
CA SER A 56 -12.90 -19.11 13.23
C SER A 56 -12.54 -20.24 12.28
N LYS A 57 -12.73 -20.07 10.96
CA LYS A 57 -12.31 -21.08 9.97
C LYS A 57 -10.80 -21.28 9.94
N GLY A 58 -10.02 -20.26 10.32
CA GLY A 58 -8.56 -20.27 10.32
C GLY A 58 -8.01 -20.61 8.94
N GLY A 59 -7.61 -19.63 8.16
CA GLY A 59 -6.94 -19.87 6.89
C GLY A 59 -5.44 -20.08 7.12
N TYR A 60 -4.92 -21.30 6.95
CA TYR A 60 -3.47 -21.49 6.91
C TYR A 60 -2.96 -21.09 5.52
N LEU A 61 -2.28 -19.95 5.43
CA LEU A 61 -1.51 -19.62 4.25
C LEU A 61 -0.13 -20.25 4.37
N ASP A 62 0.27 -20.97 3.33
CA ASP A 62 1.60 -21.58 3.31
C ASP A 62 2.69 -20.53 3.06
N TYR A 63 3.40 -20.18 4.13
CA TYR A 63 4.56 -19.30 4.12
C TYR A 63 5.90 -20.04 3.97
N ARG A 64 5.87 -21.38 3.87
CA ARG A 64 7.09 -22.19 3.97
C ARG A 64 7.54 -22.84 2.67
N SER A 65 6.62 -23.18 1.78
CA SER A 65 6.94 -23.95 0.56
C SER A 65 7.77 -23.16 -0.47
N LEU A 66 7.60 -21.83 -0.53
CA LEU A 66 8.27 -20.95 -1.48
C LEU A 66 8.75 -19.67 -0.77
N PRO A 67 9.77 -18.97 -1.31
CA PRO A 67 9.99 -17.58 -0.96
C PRO A 67 8.71 -16.77 -1.13
N TYR A 68 8.41 -15.87 -0.19
CA TYR A 68 7.19 -15.05 -0.29
C TYR A 68 7.47 -13.58 -0.03
N PHE A 69 6.70 -12.76 -0.73
CA PHE A 69 6.74 -11.30 -0.63
C PHE A 69 5.35 -10.76 -0.32
N SER A 70 5.29 -9.73 0.53
CA SER A 70 4.05 -8.97 0.72
C SER A 70 4.01 -7.79 -0.27
N PRO A 71 2.83 -7.31 -0.69
CA PRO A 71 2.72 -6.15 -1.57
C PRO A 71 3.49 -4.92 -1.06
N SER A 72 3.43 -4.62 0.22
CA SER A 72 4.19 -3.52 0.84
C SER A 72 5.71 -3.70 0.74
N SER A 73 6.21 -4.94 0.60
CA SER A 73 7.64 -5.21 0.48
C SER A 73 8.22 -4.93 -0.92
N ALA A 74 7.39 -4.55 -1.90
CA ALA A 74 7.88 -4.11 -3.21
C ALA A 74 8.88 -2.94 -3.11
N ASN A 75 8.78 -2.15 -2.05
CA ASN A 75 9.68 -1.02 -1.77
C ASN A 75 10.84 -1.35 -0.82
N SER A 76 10.88 -2.54 -0.25
CA SER A 76 11.95 -2.94 0.66
C SER A 76 13.32 -3.04 -0.03
N CYS A 77 14.38 -2.88 0.75
CA CYS A 77 15.75 -3.10 0.30
C CYS A 77 15.90 -4.51 -0.29
N PRO A 78 16.52 -4.68 -1.47
CA PRO A 78 16.76 -6.00 -2.05
C PRO A 78 17.52 -6.95 -1.11
N ARG A 79 18.51 -6.46 -0.37
CA ARG A 79 19.27 -7.25 0.64
C ARG A 79 18.36 -7.71 1.78
N GLU A 80 17.44 -6.87 2.26
CA GLU A 80 16.44 -7.27 3.26
C GLU A 80 15.58 -8.43 2.78
N LEU A 81 15.07 -8.33 1.53
CA LEU A 81 14.24 -9.37 0.94
C LEU A 81 15.01 -10.67 0.70
N TYR A 82 16.28 -10.57 0.38
CA TYR A 82 17.20 -11.72 0.28
C TYR A 82 17.35 -12.41 1.62
N GLU A 83 17.66 -11.68 2.69
CA GLU A 83 17.79 -12.23 4.04
C GLU A 83 16.47 -12.86 4.53
N LYS A 84 15.34 -12.20 4.25
CA LYS A 84 14.02 -12.76 4.52
C LYS A 84 13.77 -14.07 3.77
N ALA A 85 14.15 -14.16 2.50
CA ALA A 85 13.98 -15.36 1.68
C ALA A 85 14.90 -16.51 2.14
N LEU A 86 16.09 -16.20 2.62
CA LEU A 86 17.01 -17.13 3.30
C LEU A 86 16.50 -17.59 4.68
N ARG A 87 15.45 -16.95 5.22
CA ARG A 87 14.93 -17.18 6.58
C ARG A 87 15.94 -16.82 7.67
N SER A 88 16.77 -15.83 7.42
CA SER A 88 17.66 -15.24 8.42
C SER A 88 16.86 -14.79 9.65
N GLN A 89 17.51 -14.67 10.78
CA GLN A 89 16.86 -14.23 12.01
C GLN A 89 16.35 -12.79 11.85
N ARG A 90 15.07 -12.60 12.09
CA ARG A 90 14.46 -11.26 12.12
C ARG A 90 14.89 -10.52 13.39
N ASP A 91 15.23 -9.25 13.23
CA ASP A 91 15.53 -8.38 14.36
C ASP A 91 14.30 -8.20 15.26
N GLN A 92 14.54 -8.15 16.56
CA GLN A 92 13.49 -7.77 17.51
C GLN A 92 13.28 -6.25 17.42
N ALA A 93 12.10 -5.83 17.00
CA ALA A 93 11.77 -4.42 16.91
C ALA A 93 11.45 -3.86 18.31
N GLU A 94 12.17 -2.81 18.71
CA GLU A 94 11.75 -1.98 19.84
C GLU A 94 10.64 -1.03 19.36
N VAL A 95 9.40 -1.33 19.71
CA VAL A 95 8.25 -0.50 19.34
C VAL A 95 8.03 0.58 20.39
N LYS A 96 8.15 1.85 19.98
CA LYS A 96 7.84 2.97 20.85
C LYS A 96 6.32 3.21 20.94
N PRO A 97 5.78 3.61 22.12
CA PRO A 97 4.34 3.78 22.30
C PRO A 97 3.67 4.69 21.27
N TRP A 98 4.33 5.78 20.87
CA TRP A 98 3.81 6.69 19.85
C TRP A 98 3.78 6.08 18.45
N GLN A 99 4.74 5.21 18.09
CA GLN A 99 4.74 4.48 16.83
C GLN A 99 3.57 3.48 16.79
N ARG A 100 3.31 2.79 17.90
CA ARG A 100 2.16 1.88 18.03
C ARG A 100 0.84 2.62 17.86
N ARG A 101 0.70 3.81 18.47
CA ARG A 101 -0.50 4.64 18.32
C ARG A 101 -0.66 5.20 16.92
N TRP A 102 0.45 5.51 16.24
CA TRP A 102 0.41 5.91 14.83
C TRP A 102 -0.19 4.83 13.93
N GLN A 103 0.28 3.59 14.07
CA GLN A 103 -0.27 2.44 13.36
C GLN A 103 -1.74 2.22 13.70
N PHE A 104 -2.09 2.28 14.98
CA PHE A 104 -3.46 2.14 15.47
C PHE A 104 -4.44 3.13 14.80
N ILE A 105 -4.07 4.41 14.68
CA ILE A 105 -4.90 5.41 13.99
C ILE A 105 -5.08 5.04 12.51
N GLY A 106 -4.00 4.61 11.85
CA GLY A 106 -4.08 4.18 10.44
C GLY A 106 -5.05 3.03 10.21
N THR A 107 -4.98 2.00 11.05
CA THR A 107 -5.90 0.85 11.01
C THR A 107 -7.35 1.30 11.21
N ASN A 108 -7.63 2.09 12.25
CA ASN A 108 -9.00 2.56 12.52
C ASN A 108 -9.59 3.40 11.38
N ILE A 109 -8.77 4.18 10.67
CA ILE A 109 -9.21 4.93 9.49
C ILE A 109 -9.63 3.96 8.37
N GLY A 110 -8.84 2.92 8.12
CA GLY A 110 -9.18 1.89 7.14
C GLY A 110 -10.50 1.22 7.46
N ASP A 111 -10.64 0.69 8.70
CA ASP A 111 -11.84 0.02 9.18
C ASP A 111 -13.09 0.92 9.08
N ALA A 112 -12.95 2.20 9.46
CA ALA A 112 -14.05 3.16 9.40
C ALA A 112 -14.52 3.40 7.96
N ILE A 113 -13.60 3.63 7.01
CA ILE A 113 -13.95 3.86 5.61
C ILE A 113 -14.58 2.61 4.98
N GLN A 114 -14.05 1.42 5.24
CA GLN A 114 -14.61 0.17 4.74
C GLN A 114 -16.06 -0.04 5.22
N ARG A 115 -16.31 0.17 6.52
CA ARG A 115 -17.65 0.10 7.08
C ARG A 115 -18.58 1.17 6.49
N ASP A 116 -18.06 2.37 6.28
CA ASP A 116 -18.83 3.50 5.77
C ASP A 116 -19.25 3.31 4.30
N ILE A 117 -18.41 2.69 3.46
CA ILE A 117 -18.81 2.28 2.11
C ILE A 117 -19.96 1.25 2.17
N LEU A 118 -19.94 0.30 3.11
CA LEU A 118 -21.03 -0.66 3.29
C LEU A 118 -22.34 0.02 3.74
N LEU A 119 -22.26 1.05 4.59
CA LEU A 119 -23.41 1.87 4.98
C LEU A 119 -23.97 2.63 3.78
N SER A 120 -23.11 3.24 2.97
CA SER A 120 -23.52 3.97 1.77
C SER A 120 -24.25 3.07 0.78
N GLU A 121 -23.82 1.82 0.56
CA GLU A 121 -24.51 0.88 -0.31
C GLU A 121 -26.01 0.72 0.03
N ARG A 122 -26.35 0.81 1.31
CA ARG A 122 -27.70 0.58 1.81
C ARG A 122 -28.54 1.85 1.95
N HIS A 123 -27.88 2.98 2.14
CA HIS A 123 -28.56 4.21 2.55
C HIS A 123 -28.37 5.38 1.59
N TYR A 124 -27.38 5.33 0.67
CA TYR A 124 -27.07 6.44 -0.23
C TYR A 124 -28.28 6.93 -1.02
N GLU A 125 -29.02 6.01 -1.66
CA GLU A 125 -30.22 6.35 -2.45
C GLU A 125 -31.31 7.02 -1.61
N LYS A 126 -31.48 6.60 -0.35
CA LYS A 126 -32.43 7.21 0.57
C LYS A 126 -32.13 8.68 0.87
N TYR A 127 -30.83 9.04 0.96
CA TYR A 127 -30.41 10.39 1.33
C TYR A 127 -30.24 11.31 0.12
N THR A 128 -29.74 10.78 -0.99
CA THR A 128 -29.39 11.57 -2.18
C THR A 128 -30.43 11.50 -3.29
N GLY A 129 -31.29 10.49 -3.30
CA GLY A 129 -32.20 10.17 -4.42
C GLY A 129 -31.51 9.42 -5.57
N GLU A 130 -30.20 9.15 -5.49
CA GLU A 130 -29.40 8.50 -6.52
C GLU A 130 -28.84 7.17 -6.02
N LYS A 131 -28.71 6.20 -6.91
CA LYS A 131 -28.07 4.92 -6.57
C LYS A 131 -26.57 5.12 -6.34
N PRO A 132 -25.98 4.40 -5.35
CA PRO A 132 -24.54 4.48 -5.14
C PRO A 132 -23.79 3.92 -6.36
N ARG A 133 -22.83 4.68 -6.88
CA ARG A 133 -21.98 4.26 -8.00
C ARG A 133 -20.87 3.30 -7.55
N PHE A 134 -20.53 3.29 -6.25
CA PHE A 134 -19.50 2.42 -5.66
C PHE A 134 -20.14 1.46 -4.67
N ARG A 135 -19.76 0.19 -4.78
CA ARG A 135 -20.16 -0.87 -3.87
C ARG A 135 -18.95 -1.75 -3.59
N VAL A 136 -18.87 -2.31 -2.39
CA VAL A 136 -17.85 -3.33 -2.10
C VAL A 136 -18.21 -4.61 -2.84
N GLU A 137 -17.26 -5.18 -3.61
CA GLU A 137 -17.43 -6.49 -4.24
C GLU A 137 -17.74 -7.55 -3.16
N ARG A 138 -18.47 -8.58 -3.50
CA ARG A 138 -18.75 -9.70 -2.60
C ARG A 138 -17.91 -10.91 -2.99
N THR A 139 -17.33 -11.56 -1.98
CA THR A 139 -16.68 -12.85 -2.16
C THR A 139 -17.70 -13.92 -2.54
N LYS A 140 -17.22 -15.09 -2.97
CA LYS A 140 -18.10 -16.25 -3.30
C LYS A 140 -19.00 -16.66 -2.12
N ASP A 141 -18.55 -16.42 -0.89
CA ASP A 141 -19.31 -16.73 0.33
C ASP A 141 -20.24 -15.55 0.76
N GLY A 142 -20.31 -14.48 -0.04
CA GLY A 142 -21.17 -13.31 0.21
C GLY A 142 -20.58 -12.31 1.19
N TYR A 143 -19.31 -12.46 1.61
CA TYR A 143 -18.62 -11.51 2.48
C TYR A 143 -18.11 -10.29 1.70
N PRO A 144 -17.86 -9.15 2.37
CA PRO A 144 -17.29 -7.99 1.70
C PRO A 144 -15.84 -8.26 1.27
N ALA A 145 -15.45 -7.78 0.09
CA ALA A 145 -14.13 -8.03 -0.45
C ALA A 145 -13.08 -7.05 0.09
N PHE A 146 -12.74 -7.16 1.38
CA PHE A 146 -11.65 -6.41 2.01
C PHE A 146 -11.01 -7.24 3.15
N GLU A 147 -9.81 -6.83 3.58
CA GLU A 147 -9.06 -7.36 4.71
C GLU A 147 -9.03 -8.90 4.77
N ASP A 148 -9.33 -9.49 5.92
CA ASP A 148 -9.26 -10.93 6.15
C ASP A 148 -10.21 -11.76 5.24
N PHE A 149 -11.25 -11.14 4.67
CA PHE A 149 -12.17 -11.81 3.76
C PHE A 149 -11.55 -12.16 2.41
N VAL A 150 -10.53 -11.41 1.97
CA VAL A 150 -9.84 -11.58 0.68
C VAL A 150 -8.36 -11.90 0.82
N LYS A 151 -7.89 -12.14 2.04
CA LYS A 151 -6.49 -12.52 2.28
C LYS A 151 -6.11 -13.74 1.47
N THR A 152 -5.09 -13.61 0.63
CA THR A 152 -4.75 -14.64 -0.34
C THR A 152 -3.25 -14.84 -0.52
N ARG A 153 -2.92 -15.99 -1.09
CA ARG A 153 -1.60 -16.32 -1.60
C ARG A 153 -1.71 -16.62 -3.09
N LYS A 154 -0.95 -15.88 -3.91
CA LYS A 154 -0.80 -16.17 -5.34
C LYS A 154 0.61 -16.66 -5.62
N VAL A 155 0.73 -17.84 -6.22
CA VAL A 155 2.01 -18.35 -6.71
C VAL A 155 2.31 -17.68 -8.06
N ILE A 156 3.53 -17.20 -8.21
CA ILE A 156 4.03 -16.52 -9.39
C ILE A 156 5.19 -17.33 -9.96
N GLU A 157 5.22 -17.45 -11.28
CA GLU A 157 6.35 -17.94 -12.06
C GLU A 157 6.78 -16.81 -13.00
N HIS A 158 8.01 -16.33 -12.86
CA HIS A 158 8.55 -15.21 -13.63
C HIS A 158 10.08 -15.34 -13.75
N ASN A 159 10.61 -15.19 -14.97
CA ASN A 159 12.05 -15.32 -15.27
C ASN A 159 12.67 -16.59 -14.67
N ASP A 160 12.05 -17.75 -14.89
CA ASP A 160 12.45 -19.07 -14.36
C ASP A 160 12.52 -19.15 -12.83
N GLN A 161 11.95 -18.18 -12.12
CA GLN A 161 11.86 -18.18 -10.67
C GLN A 161 10.42 -18.39 -10.21
N ARG A 162 10.28 -19.07 -9.06
CA ARG A 162 8.98 -19.36 -8.44
C ARG A 162 8.92 -18.83 -7.03
N PHE A 163 7.90 -18.00 -6.74
CA PHE A 163 7.68 -17.38 -5.44
C PHE A 163 6.19 -17.13 -5.19
N SER A 164 5.85 -16.64 -4.01
CA SER A 164 4.46 -16.31 -3.67
C SER A 164 4.32 -14.82 -3.35
N LEU A 165 3.21 -14.21 -3.78
CA LEU A 165 2.69 -12.98 -3.21
C LEU A 165 1.67 -13.33 -2.14
N ILE A 166 1.80 -12.77 -0.93
CA ILE A 166 0.89 -13.03 0.18
C ILE A 166 0.50 -11.69 0.80
N GLY A 167 -0.80 -11.46 0.92
CA GLY A 167 -1.32 -10.22 1.50
C GLY A 167 -2.83 -10.12 1.41
N THR A 168 -3.31 -8.95 1.76
CA THR A 168 -4.71 -8.54 1.65
C THR A 168 -4.75 -7.08 1.22
N CYS A 169 -5.76 -6.68 0.45
CA CYS A 169 -6.02 -5.29 0.06
C CYS A 169 -7.06 -4.66 0.99
N ASP A 170 -7.09 -3.33 1.02
CA ASP A 170 -8.07 -2.59 1.81
C ASP A 170 -9.48 -2.66 1.22
N GLY A 171 -9.61 -2.97 -0.08
CA GLY A 171 -10.91 -3.21 -0.69
C GLY A 171 -10.85 -3.54 -2.17
N ILE A 172 -11.89 -4.24 -2.64
CA ILE A 172 -12.23 -4.37 -4.05
C ILE A 172 -13.63 -3.81 -4.22
N LEU A 173 -13.76 -2.81 -5.09
CA LEU A 173 -15.01 -2.11 -5.36
C LEU A 173 -15.53 -2.46 -6.75
N GLU A 174 -16.84 -2.40 -6.90
CA GLU A 174 -17.56 -2.32 -8.17
C GLU A 174 -17.95 -0.86 -8.40
N TYR A 175 -17.38 -0.25 -9.42
CA TYR A 175 -17.77 1.07 -9.90
C TYR A 175 -18.73 0.92 -11.06
N THR A 176 -19.88 1.57 -10.99
CA THR A 176 -20.88 1.61 -12.09
C THR A 176 -20.91 3.00 -12.70
N ASP A 177 -20.57 3.11 -13.98
CA ASP A 177 -20.59 4.38 -14.71
C ASP A 177 -22.02 4.84 -15.06
N GLU A 178 -22.14 5.99 -15.74
CA GLU A 178 -23.41 6.56 -16.17
C GLU A 178 -24.15 5.71 -17.21
N HIS A 179 -23.45 4.82 -17.89
CA HIS A 179 -24.00 3.90 -18.89
C HIS A 179 -24.34 2.52 -18.30
N GLY A 180 -24.13 2.32 -17.00
CA GLY A 180 -24.36 1.06 -16.31
C GLY A 180 -23.26 0.02 -16.50
N VAL A 181 -22.10 0.41 -17.04
CA VAL A 181 -20.94 -0.50 -17.15
C VAL A 181 -20.26 -0.63 -15.79
N VAL A 182 -20.04 -1.87 -15.38
CA VAL A 182 -19.40 -2.17 -14.09
C VAL A 182 -17.90 -2.44 -14.29
N THR A 183 -17.08 -1.68 -13.59
CA THR A 183 -15.63 -1.83 -13.55
C THR A 183 -15.18 -2.25 -12.15
N ARG A 184 -14.35 -3.30 -12.04
CA ARG A 184 -13.73 -3.70 -10.79
C ARG A 184 -12.53 -2.81 -10.48
N VAL A 185 -12.46 -2.26 -9.28
CA VAL A 185 -11.44 -1.30 -8.85
C VAL A 185 -10.90 -1.66 -7.48
N GLY A 186 -9.60 -1.74 -7.33
CA GLY A 186 -8.97 -1.90 -6.03
C GLY A 186 -8.99 -0.59 -5.23
N LEU A 187 -9.09 -0.71 -3.92
CA LEU A 187 -8.98 0.41 -2.98
C LEU A 187 -7.77 0.19 -2.08
N GLU A 188 -6.97 1.23 -1.91
CA GLU A 188 -5.87 1.32 -0.96
C GLU A 188 -6.03 2.58 -0.13
N ILE A 189 -6.09 2.45 1.20
CA ILE A 189 -6.35 3.56 2.12
C ILE A 189 -5.07 3.92 2.86
N LYS A 190 -4.69 5.19 2.82
CA LYS A 190 -3.48 5.71 3.45
C LYS A 190 -3.78 6.88 4.38
N SER A 191 -3.36 6.80 5.63
CA SER A 191 -3.48 7.92 6.57
C SER A 191 -2.33 8.92 6.45
N LYS A 192 -2.63 10.20 6.62
CA LYS A 192 -1.67 11.28 6.87
C LYS A 192 -1.93 11.84 8.27
N GLN A 193 -0.88 12.01 9.09
CA GLN A 193 -1.07 12.27 10.52
C GLN A 193 -0.19 13.38 11.07
N THR A 194 0.73 13.95 10.27
CA THR A 194 1.72 14.93 10.79
C THR A 194 1.24 16.37 10.80
N SER A 195 0.35 16.72 9.87
CA SER A 195 -0.16 18.09 9.70
C SER A 195 -1.39 18.06 8.80
N TYR A 196 -2.35 18.96 9.06
CA TYR A 196 -3.54 19.12 8.22
C TYR A 196 -3.21 19.50 6.77
N SER A 197 -2.05 20.13 6.53
CA SER A 197 -1.64 20.51 5.18
C SER A 197 -1.08 19.36 4.33
N ARG A 198 -0.94 18.15 4.89
CA ARG A 198 -0.34 16.99 4.17
C ARG A 198 -1.19 16.45 3.03
N THR A 199 -2.45 16.81 2.96
CA THR A 199 -3.39 16.46 1.88
C THR A 199 -3.74 17.65 1.00
N SER A 200 -3.14 18.83 1.22
CA SER A 200 -3.32 19.97 0.33
C SER A 200 -2.79 19.67 -1.08
N GLU A 201 -3.33 20.33 -2.09
CA GLU A 201 -2.88 20.18 -3.48
C GLU A 201 -1.39 20.46 -3.68
N TYR A 202 -0.84 21.37 -2.88
CA TYR A 202 0.59 21.67 -2.91
C TYR A 202 1.45 20.53 -2.35
N SER A 203 1.00 19.87 -1.27
CA SER A 203 1.79 18.86 -0.54
C SER A 203 1.61 17.44 -1.10
N LEU A 204 0.48 17.15 -1.75
CA LEU A 204 0.14 15.83 -2.27
C LEU A 204 -0.42 15.97 -3.68
N ARG A 205 0.47 16.05 -4.67
CA ARG A 205 0.11 16.23 -6.08
C ARG A 205 -0.12 14.92 -6.82
N GLU A 206 0.53 13.87 -6.35
CA GLU A 206 0.51 12.53 -6.93
C GLU A 206 0.58 11.47 -5.81
N PRO A 207 0.17 10.24 -6.08
CA PRO A 207 0.30 9.17 -5.11
C PRO A 207 1.78 8.85 -4.87
N GLY A 208 2.12 8.42 -3.66
CA GLY A 208 3.47 7.97 -3.36
C GLY A 208 3.89 6.79 -4.26
N ALA A 209 5.08 6.85 -4.83
CA ALA A 209 5.60 5.79 -5.69
C ALA A 209 5.64 4.41 -4.98
N ASP A 210 5.86 4.41 -3.66
CA ASP A 210 5.79 3.24 -2.81
C ASP A 210 4.38 2.62 -2.76
N HIS A 211 3.35 3.46 -2.68
CA HIS A 211 1.96 3.01 -2.69
C HIS A 211 1.54 2.50 -4.08
N VAL A 212 2.03 3.14 -5.15
CA VAL A 212 1.81 2.66 -6.52
C VAL A 212 2.41 1.26 -6.72
N LYS A 213 3.64 1.00 -6.26
CA LYS A 213 4.24 -0.33 -6.31
C LYS A 213 3.46 -1.36 -5.48
N GLN A 214 2.92 -0.95 -4.34
CA GLN A 214 2.09 -1.82 -3.50
C GLN A 214 0.81 -2.22 -4.22
N VAL A 215 0.06 -1.29 -4.81
CA VAL A 215 -1.18 -1.61 -5.55
C VAL A 215 -0.90 -2.38 -6.84
N THR A 216 0.28 -2.19 -7.45
CA THR A 216 0.72 -3.03 -8.56
C THR A 216 0.86 -4.50 -8.15
N CYS A 217 1.38 -4.79 -6.96
CA CYS A 217 1.38 -6.17 -6.45
C CYS A 217 -0.03 -6.70 -6.21
N TYR A 218 -0.93 -5.89 -5.67
CA TYR A 218 -2.33 -6.29 -5.50
C TYR A 218 -3.03 -6.53 -6.83
N SER A 219 -2.71 -5.75 -7.87
CA SER A 219 -3.26 -5.99 -9.20
C SER A 219 -2.94 -7.39 -9.72
N LEU A 220 -1.73 -7.87 -9.44
CA LEU A 220 -1.34 -9.23 -9.75
C LEU A 220 -2.11 -10.27 -8.92
N MET A 221 -2.40 -9.97 -7.66
CA MET A 221 -3.07 -10.91 -6.74
C MET A 221 -4.56 -11.06 -7.04
N TYR A 222 -5.25 -9.96 -7.37
CA TYR A 222 -6.71 -9.88 -7.51
C TYR A 222 -7.20 -9.70 -8.94
N ASP A 223 -6.28 -9.63 -9.90
CA ASP A 223 -6.58 -9.46 -11.31
C ASP A 223 -7.38 -8.18 -11.59
N LEU A 224 -6.79 -7.05 -11.20
CA LEU A 224 -7.38 -5.71 -11.31
C LEU A 224 -6.50 -4.79 -12.14
N ASP A 225 -7.11 -4.00 -13.04
CA ASP A 225 -6.40 -3.02 -13.88
C ASP A 225 -6.44 -1.61 -13.29
N TYR A 226 -7.32 -1.33 -12.34
CA TYR A 226 -7.53 0.00 -11.77
C TYR A 226 -7.47 -0.02 -10.26
N TYR A 227 -6.86 1.01 -9.69
CA TYR A 227 -6.79 1.23 -8.25
C TYR A 227 -7.12 2.67 -7.89
N ILE A 228 -7.81 2.85 -6.78
CA ILE A 228 -7.95 4.12 -6.08
C ILE A 228 -6.98 4.09 -4.88
N ILE A 229 -6.06 5.06 -4.79
CA ILE A 229 -5.28 5.31 -3.59
C ILE A 229 -5.90 6.50 -2.87
N LEU A 230 -6.60 6.21 -1.78
CA LEU A 230 -7.29 7.20 -0.95
C LEU A 230 -6.39 7.63 0.20
N TYR A 231 -6.10 8.90 0.28
CA TYR A 231 -5.41 9.50 1.42
C TYR A 231 -6.39 10.22 2.32
N MET A 232 -6.46 9.81 3.60
CA MET A 232 -7.22 10.51 4.63
C MET A 232 -6.28 11.15 5.64
N ASN A 233 -6.53 12.42 5.96
CA ASN A 233 -5.76 13.17 6.94
C ASN A 233 -6.43 13.12 8.32
N ALA A 234 -5.77 12.48 9.28
CA ALA A 234 -6.22 12.43 10.66
C ALA A 234 -6.00 13.77 11.41
N SER A 235 -5.08 14.60 10.91
CA SER A 235 -4.83 15.94 11.46
C SER A 235 -5.83 16.92 10.85
N LYS A 236 -6.75 17.44 11.68
CA LYS A 236 -7.74 18.44 11.25
C LYS A 236 -7.24 19.86 11.59
N LYS A 237 -7.58 20.83 10.73
CA LYS A 237 -7.26 22.26 10.98
C LYS A 237 -8.13 22.80 12.11
N ALA A 238 -9.42 22.64 12.01
CA ALA A 238 -10.42 23.07 12.99
C ALA A 238 -11.71 22.26 12.80
N TRP A 239 -12.57 22.25 13.82
CA TRP A 239 -13.92 21.69 13.70
C TRP A 239 -14.79 22.55 12.76
N ASN A 240 -14.76 23.86 12.95
CA ASN A 240 -15.48 24.80 12.11
C ASN A 240 -14.52 25.36 11.04
N MET A 241 -14.49 24.72 9.88
CA MET A 241 -13.80 25.20 8.69
C MET A 241 -14.80 25.85 7.75
N ASN A 242 -14.42 26.95 7.08
CA ASN A 242 -15.17 27.47 5.93
C ASN A 242 -14.78 26.72 4.65
N GLU A 243 -15.57 26.87 3.60
CA GLU A 243 -15.35 26.16 2.34
C GLU A 243 -13.98 26.51 1.69
N GLU A 244 -13.55 27.76 1.76
CA GLU A 244 -12.25 28.20 1.20
C GLU A 244 -11.08 27.49 1.91
N ASP A 245 -11.12 27.39 3.23
CA ASP A 245 -10.13 26.66 4.02
C ASP A 245 -10.18 25.15 3.71
N TYR A 246 -11.37 24.58 3.54
CA TYR A 246 -11.54 23.18 3.19
C TYR A 246 -10.99 22.88 1.78
N MET A 247 -11.33 23.69 0.80
CA MET A 247 -10.80 23.57 -0.56
C MET A 247 -9.26 23.65 -0.60
N LYS A 248 -8.68 24.49 0.23
CA LYS A 248 -7.21 24.65 0.33
C LYS A 248 -6.54 23.50 1.09
N TYR A 249 -7.22 22.93 2.07
CA TYR A 249 -6.72 21.87 2.94
C TYR A 249 -7.72 20.72 3.06
N PRO A 250 -8.08 20.07 1.94
CA PRO A 250 -8.99 18.94 1.98
C PRO A 250 -8.39 17.81 2.82
N ASP A 251 -9.21 17.12 3.56
CA ASP A 251 -8.75 15.98 4.36
C ASP A 251 -8.82 14.64 3.61
N PHE A 252 -9.46 14.63 2.43
CA PHE A 252 -9.44 13.53 1.48
C PHE A 252 -8.71 13.90 0.20
N ARG A 253 -7.87 12.97 -0.31
CA ARG A 253 -7.33 13.00 -1.66
C ARG A 253 -7.41 11.60 -2.24
N ALA A 254 -7.98 11.46 -3.41
CA ALA A 254 -8.04 10.20 -4.13
C ALA A 254 -7.23 10.31 -5.43
N PHE A 255 -6.49 9.26 -5.75
CA PHE A 255 -5.71 9.15 -6.98
C PHE A 255 -6.03 7.84 -7.68
N GLY A 256 -6.40 7.93 -8.95
CA GLY A 256 -6.60 6.77 -9.79
C GLY A 256 -5.28 6.30 -10.39
N VAL A 257 -5.08 5.00 -10.38
CA VAL A 257 -3.90 4.36 -10.97
C VAL A 257 -4.37 3.30 -11.96
N ALA A 258 -4.06 3.50 -13.24
CA ALA A 258 -4.18 2.46 -14.26
C ALA A 258 -2.92 1.60 -14.22
N ILE A 259 -3.06 0.33 -13.92
CA ILE A 259 -1.93 -0.58 -13.81
C ILE A 259 -1.56 -1.11 -15.21
N THR A 260 -0.30 -0.92 -15.58
CA THR A 260 0.24 -1.40 -16.85
C THR A 260 1.02 -2.71 -16.68
N ASP A 261 1.26 -3.41 -17.78
CA ASP A 261 2.07 -4.62 -17.76
C ASP A 261 3.54 -4.30 -17.46
N GLU A 262 4.03 -3.12 -17.84
CA GLU A 262 5.37 -2.65 -17.51
C GLU A 262 5.53 -2.49 -15.99
N MET A 263 4.54 -1.90 -15.29
CA MET A 263 4.54 -1.77 -13.84
C MET A 263 4.53 -3.15 -13.17
N ARG A 264 3.71 -4.08 -13.67
CA ARG A 264 3.65 -5.46 -13.17
C ARG A 264 5.00 -6.16 -13.35
N ASN A 265 5.61 -6.03 -14.52
CA ASN A 265 6.90 -6.64 -14.84
C ASN A 265 8.02 -6.06 -13.96
N GLU A 266 8.09 -4.74 -13.73
CA GLU A 266 9.10 -4.12 -12.85
C GLU A 266 9.09 -4.76 -11.44
N VAL A 267 7.91 -4.95 -10.88
CA VAL A 267 7.77 -5.57 -9.55
C VAL A 267 8.11 -7.05 -9.58
N LEU A 268 7.67 -7.77 -10.60
CA LEU A 268 7.97 -9.20 -10.78
C LEU A 268 9.46 -9.44 -11.00
N ASP A 269 10.12 -8.62 -11.83
CA ASP A 269 11.56 -8.68 -12.09
C ASP A 269 12.35 -8.49 -10.80
N LYS A 270 11.95 -7.53 -9.96
CA LYS A 270 12.58 -7.32 -8.65
C LYS A 270 12.48 -8.58 -7.80
N PHE A 271 11.30 -9.16 -7.63
CA PHE A 271 11.13 -10.34 -6.78
C PHE A 271 11.82 -11.58 -7.36
N ALA A 272 11.75 -11.78 -8.67
CA ALA A 272 12.47 -12.86 -9.35
C ALA A 272 13.99 -12.73 -9.16
N SER A 273 14.54 -11.51 -9.29
CA SER A 273 15.98 -11.26 -9.08
C SER A 273 16.42 -11.60 -7.65
N ILE A 274 15.58 -11.35 -6.63
CA ILE A 274 15.85 -11.75 -5.25
C ILE A 274 15.91 -13.27 -5.13
N VAL A 275 14.95 -13.99 -5.73
CA VAL A 275 14.93 -15.46 -5.70
C VAL A 275 16.13 -16.04 -6.43
N ALA A 276 16.50 -15.50 -7.59
CA ALA A 276 17.71 -15.88 -8.31
C ALA A 276 19.00 -15.64 -7.48
N ALA A 277 19.06 -14.51 -6.77
CA ALA A 277 20.14 -14.18 -5.86
C ALA A 277 20.27 -15.21 -4.71
N VAL A 278 19.14 -15.64 -4.13
CA VAL A 278 19.10 -16.71 -3.12
C VAL A 278 19.63 -18.03 -3.69
N ASN A 279 19.17 -18.41 -4.88
CA ASN A 279 19.58 -19.67 -5.52
C ASN A 279 21.08 -19.68 -5.89
N SER A 280 21.63 -18.54 -6.32
CA SER A 280 23.06 -18.39 -6.66
C SER A 280 23.94 -18.07 -5.44
N LYS A 281 23.37 -17.82 -4.27
CA LYS A 281 24.07 -17.35 -3.08
C LYS A 281 24.87 -16.04 -3.30
N GLN A 282 24.33 -15.18 -4.14
CA GLN A 282 24.93 -13.88 -4.46
C GLN A 282 24.03 -12.77 -3.90
N PRO A 283 24.33 -12.25 -2.70
CA PRO A 283 23.47 -11.23 -2.08
C PRO A 283 23.39 -9.97 -2.94
N PRO A 284 22.19 -9.38 -3.14
CA PRO A 284 22.06 -8.11 -3.86
C PRO A 284 22.64 -6.96 -3.03
N LYS A 285 22.97 -5.83 -3.69
CA LYS A 285 23.50 -4.64 -3.01
C LYS A 285 22.55 -4.14 -1.91
N LEU A 286 23.14 -3.65 -0.82
CA LEU A 286 22.38 -3.00 0.26
C LEU A 286 21.87 -1.63 -0.21
N ASP A 287 20.56 -1.43 -0.11
CA ASP A 287 19.94 -0.11 -0.27
C ASP A 287 19.72 0.54 1.09
N ILE A 288 20.67 1.42 1.47
CA ILE A 288 20.63 2.10 2.76
C ILE A 288 19.49 3.15 2.87
N GLU A 289 18.88 3.56 1.76
CA GLU A 289 17.76 4.51 1.77
C GLU A 289 16.52 3.87 2.39
N HIS A 290 16.36 2.57 2.24
CA HIS A 290 15.27 1.78 2.82
C HIS A 290 15.63 1.12 4.17
N TRP A 291 16.72 1.55 4.82
CA TRP A 291 17.20 0.98 6.06
C TRP A 291 16.25 1.13 7.25
N MET A 292 15.52 2.24 7.33
CA MET A 292 14.70 2.57 8.50
C MET A 292 13.70 1.45 8.85
N PHE A 293 13.01 0.92 7.86
CA PHE A 293 11.97 -0.10 8.02
C PHE A 293 12.46 -1.53 7.76
N ASN A 294 13.76 -1.72 7.58
CA ASN A 294 14.37 -3.04 7.41
C ASN A 294 14.26 -3.85 8.72
N ASN A 295 13.72 -5.07 8.61
CA ASN A 295 13.52 -5.98 9.74
C ASN A 295 14.65 -7.03 9.87
N PHE A 296 15.68 -6.98 9.03
CA PHE A 296 16.80 -7.90 8.95
C PHE A 296 18.12 -7.15 8.95
N LYS A 297 18.21 -6.05 9.72
CA LYS A 297 19.37 -5.16 9.77
C LYS A 297 20.63 -5.89 10.19
N THR A 298 20.54 -6.76 11.21
CA THR A 298 21.67 -7.54 11.71
C THR A 298 22.19 -8.48 10.63
N ALA A 299 21.32 -9.27 10.02
CA ALA A 299 21.69 -10.18 8.94
C ALA A 299 22.27 -9.43 7.73
N CYS A 300 21.65 -8.32 7.33
CA CYS A 300 22.18 -7.48 6.26
C CYS A 300 23.59 -6.93 6.58
N ALA A 301 23.84 -6.49 7.82
CA ALA A 301 25.13 -5.95 8.22
C ALA A 301 26.24 -7.04 8.24
N GLN A 302 25.89 -8.25 8.72
CA GLN A 302 26.80 -9.40 8.78
C GLN A 302 27.15 -9.95 7.40
N SER A 303 26.22 -9.86 6.44
CA SER A 303 26.42 -10.38 5.08
C SER A 303 27.12 -9.42 4.12
N LEU A 304 27.51 -8.20 4.58
CA LEU A 304 28.29 -7.27 3.76
C LEU A 304 29.73 -7.71 3.61
N SER A 305 30.24 -7.70 2.38
CA SER A 305 31.71 -7.78 2.16
C SER A 305 32.39 -6.49 2.63
N ASP A 306 33.73 -6.51 2.73
CA ASP A 306 34.49 -5.32 3.11
C ASP A 306 34.37 -4.22 2.04
N GLU A 307 34.30 -4.59 0.76
CA GLU A 307 34.10 -3.66 -0.35
C GLU A 307 32.72 -3.01 -0.28
N GLU A 308 31.68 -3.80 -0.04
CA GLU A 308 30.29 -3.27 0.10
C GLU A 308 30.17 -2.35 1.32
N TYR A 309 30.82 -2.70 2.44
CA TYR A 309 30.85 -1.85 3.61
C TYR A 309 31.53 -0.49 3.31
N GLU A 310 32.66 -0.47 2.61
CA GLU A 310 33.33 0.77 2.22
C GLU A 310 32.49 1.58 1.22
N GLU A 311 31.73 0.94 0.33
CA GLU A 311 30.75 1.64 -0.53
C GLU A 311 29.69 2.36 0.32
N VAL A 312 29.10 1.66 1.29
CA VAL A 312 28.10 2.23 2.22
C VAL A 312 28.69 3.41 3.00
N ARG A 313 29.87 3.22 3.59
CA ARG A 313 30.60 4.24 4.37
C ARG A 313 30.88 5.50 3.52
N THR A 314 31.30 5.29 2.28
CA THR A 314 31.56 6.39 1.34
C THR A 314 30.25 7.14 1.01
N LYS A 315 29.14 6.42 0.74
CA LYS A 315 27.82 7.02 0.51
C LYS A 315 27.37 7.85 1.71
N VAL A 316 27.47 7.31 2.92
CA VAL A 316 27.08 8.04 4.15
C VAL A 316 27.94 9.26 4.39
N ASN A 317 29.26 9.18 4.17
CA ASN A 317 30.15 10.32 4.31
C ASN A 317 29.84 11.44 3.29
N ARG A 318 29.40 11.08 2.07
CA ARG A 318 28.90 12.04 1.09
C ARG A 318 27.61 12.72 1.60
N VAL A 319 26.67 11.94 2.15
CA VAL A 319 25.43 12.48 2.73
C VAL A 319 25.72 13.40 3.91
N LYS A 320 26.64 13.05 4.82
CA LYS A 320 27.06 13.92 5.93
C LYS A 320 27.53 15.30 5.47
N ARG A 321 28.27 15.36 4.35
CA ARG A 321 28.81 16.60 3.77
C ARG A 321 27.83 17.36 2.87
N SER A 322 26.66 16.79 2.55
CA SER A 322 25.66 17.40 1.66
C SER A 322 24.90 18.53 2.35
N SER A 323 24.14 19.32 1.58
CA SER A 323 23.25 20.38 2.06
C SER A 323 21.92 19.89 2.64
N LEU A 324 21.73 18.56 2.77
CA LEU A 324 20.52 17.99 3.37
C LEU A 324 20.36 18.43 4.83
N SER A 325 19.13 18.57 5.30
CA SER A 325 18.86 18.85 6.71
C SER A 325 19.31 17.69 7.60
N ASP A 326 19.62 17.96 8.85
CA ASP A 326 20.07 16.96 9.82
C ASP A 326 19.04 15.83 10.01
N THR A 327 17.74 16.16 9.96
CA THR A 327 16.65 15.19 9.99
C THR A 327 16.72 14.19 8.82
N LYS A 328 17.14 14.64 7.64
CA LYS A 328 17.34 13.78 6.46
C LYS A 328 18.65 13.00 6.48
N LYS A 329 19.67 13.49 7.17
CA LYS A 329 20.97 12.81 7.34
C LYS A 329 20.95 11.75 8.43
N ALA A 330 20.21 11.97 9.50
CA ALA A 330 20.18 11.09 10.68
C ALA A 330 19.92 9.60 10.37
N PRO A 331 18.97 9.22 9.48
CA PRO A 331 18.77 7.82 9.12
C PRO A 331 19.99 7.13 8.51
N TYR A 332 20.75 7.85 7.67
CA TYR A 332 21.98 7.31 7.04
C TYR A 332 23.10 7.12 8.07
N ILE A 333 23.25 8.11 8.95
CA ILE A 333 24.26 8.08 10.01
C ILE A 333 23.98 6.90 10.97
N GLY A 334 22.73 6.80 11.44
CA GLY A 334 22.33 5.73 12.33
C GLY A 334 22.41 4.33 11.69
N ALA A 335 22.21 4.25 10.36
CA ALA A 335 22.41 2.99 9.64
C ALA A 335 23.89 2.57 9.63
N LEU A 336 24.83 3.49 9.35
CA LEU A 336 26.25 3.19 9.36
C LEU A 336 26.73 2.80 10.76
N GLU A 337 26.37 3.55 11.80
CA GLU A 337 26.71 3.25 13.20
C GLU A 337 26.19 1.88 13.62
N PHE A 338 24.99 1.49 13.16
CA PHE A 338 24.44 0.15 13.42
C PHE A 338 25.29 -0.93 12.73
N ILE A 339 25.65 -0.74 11.47
CA ILE A 339 26.45 -1.69 10.68
C ILE A 339 27.83 -1.85 11.31
N GLU A 340 28.51 -0.77 11.68
CA GLU A 340 29.82 -0.76 12.33
C GLU A 340 29.77 -1.58 13.63
N ARG A 341 28.81 -1.28 14.51
CA ARG A 341 28.63 -2.01 15.76
C ARG A 341 28.39 -3.51 15.58
N VAL A 342 27.60 -3.91 14.57
CA VAL A 342 27.33 -5.32 14.30
C VAL A 342 28.59 -6.02 13.81
N ARG A 343 29.36 -5.39 12.92
CA ARG A 343 30.61 -5.96 12.37
C ARG A 343 31.74 -6.04 13.39
N GLU A 344 31.79 -5.13 14.36
CA GLU A 344 32.76 -5.17 15.47
C GLU A 344 32.48 -6.33 16.46
N ASN A 345 31.21 -6.78 16.54
CA ASN A 345 30.79 -7.83 17.47
C ASN A 345 30.62 -9.22 16.79
N ALA A 346 30.89 -9.33 15.50
CA ALA A 346 30.82 -10.58 14.72
C ALA A 346 32.17 -11.25 14.62
#